data_2dcf2f5a866c3ec8c23118a561fd654f
#
_entry.id   2dcf2f5a866c3ec8c23118a561fd654f
#
_cell.length_a   1.000
_cell.length_b   1.000
_cell.length_c   1.000
_cell.angle_alpha   90.00
_cell.angle_beta   90.00
_cell.angle_gamma   90.00
#
_symmetry.space_group_name_H-M   'P 1'
#
loop_
_entity.id
_entity.type
_entity.pdbx_description
1 polymer ?
#
loop_
_entity_poly.entity_id
_entity_poly.type
_entity_poly.pdbx_seq_one_letter_code
_entity_poly.pdbx_strand_id
1 'polypeptide(L)'
;IFERKMQPAGMRPVEYADIAILTRSKAGYIDLVTMLRQAGIPVQVDSVGNYFQTMEIYLMLDVLSVVDNPHQDVPLVAVLRSPMFNLTENDLAEVRLADQVHDYWTAFQKFSENNARGKKIRALFEKWHQLATQNDLVSLIWTIFEDTDWLDYVTGMPGGMQRQANLHALY
;
A
#
# COMPACT_ATOMS: atom_id res chain seq x y z
N ILE A 1 -15.42 30.65 7.68
CA ILE A 1 -16.60 30.90 6.82
C ILE A 1 -17.30 29.57 6.68
N PHE A 2 -18.54 29.48 7.16
CA PHE A 2 -19.37 28.30 7.04
C PHE A 2 -20.24 28.43 5.80
N GLU A 3 -20.04 27.59 4.78
CA GLU A 3 -20.97 27.51 3.65
C GLU A 3 -22.09 26.51 3.96
N ARG A 4 -23.32 26.99 3.93
CA ARG A 4 -24.52 26.19 4.09
C ARG A 4 -24.98 25.71 2.72
N LYS A 5 -24.82 24.42 2.40
CA LYS A 5 -25.46 23.85 1.21
C LYS A 5 -26.96 23.77 1.42
N MET A 6 -27.72 24.64 0.73
CA MET A 6 -29.17 24.52 0.64
C MET A 6 -29.51 23.40 -0.37
N GLN A 7 -30.19 22.36 0.09
CA GLN A 7 -30.85 21.42 -0.81
C GLN A 7 -32.26 21.92 -1.17
N PRO A 8 -32.74 21.68 -2.41
CA PRO A 8 -34.01 22.22 -2.91
C PRO A 8 -35.27 21.63 -2.28
N ALA A 9 -35.21 20.71 -1.37
CA ALA A 9 -36.37 20.04 -0.79
C ALA A 9 -36.23 19.84 0.73
N GLY A 10 -36.56 20.88 1.50
CA GLY A 10 -36.80 20.81 2.94
C GLY A 10 -35.54 21.02 3.80
N MET A 11 -35.78 21.68 4.97
CA MET A 11 -34.77 21.81 6.02
C MET A 11 -34.62 20.45 6.72
N ARG A 12 -33.39 19.93 6.80
CA ARG A 12 -33.00 18.77 7.63
C ARG A 12 -32.07 19.25 8.76
N PRO A 13 -31.96 18.50 9.86
CA PRO A 13 -30.91 18.76 10.87
C PRO A 13 -29.53 18.79 10.23
N VAL A 14 -28.65 19.64 10.75
CA VAL A 14 -27.25 19.73 10.31
C VAL A 14 -26.50 18.51 10.82
N GLU A 15 -25.79 17.82 9.93
CA GLU A 15 -24.90 16.71 10.25
C GLU A 15 -23.45 17.17 10.19
N TYR A 16 -22.53 16.40 10.79
CA TYR A 16 -21.09 16.71 10.74
C TYR A 16 -20.56 16.81 9.31
N ALA A 17 -21.10 16.01 8.39
CA ALA A 17 -20.74 16.04 6.97
C ALA A 17 -21.09 17.37 6.25
N ASP A 18 -21.94 18.19 6.85
CA ASP A 18 -22.32 19.50 6.29
C ASP A 18 -21.34 20.63 6.71
N ILE A 19 -20.39 20.33 7.58
CA ILE A 19 -19.47 21.31 8.15
C ILE A 19 -18.10 21.13 7.51
N ALA A 20 -17.58 22.20 6.89
CA ALA A 20 -16.22 22.22 6.36
C ALA A 20 -15.36 23.25 7.10
N ILE A 21 -14.14 22.86 7.46
CA ILE A 21 -13.13 23.75 8.06
C ILE A 21 -12.05 24.02 7.03
N LEU A 22 -11.90 25.29 6.64
CA LEU A 22 -10.86 25.72 5.71
C LEU A 22 -9.72 26.36 6.49
N THR A 23 -8.51 25.87 6.27
CA THR A 23 -7.30 26.43 6.88
C THR A 23 -6.38 27.03 5.82
N ARG A 24 -5.74 28.15 6.14
CA ARG A 24 -4.81 28.84 5.22
C ARG A 24 -3.49 28.10 5.05
N SER A 25 -3.06 27.36 6.07
CA SER A 25 -1.81 26.61 6.05
C SER A 25 -2.01 25.23 6.68
N LYS A 26 -1.13 24.31 6.36
CA LYS A 26 -1.11 22.96 6.95
C LYS A 26 -0.49 22.93 8.36
N ALA A 27 0.12 24.03 8.81
CA ALA A 27 0.69 24.11 10.16
C ALA A 27 -0.43 24.03 11.20
N GLY A 28 -0.31 23.15 12.18
CA GLY A 28 -1.32 22.93 13.22
C GLY A 28 -2.53 22.07 12.81
N TYR A 29 -2.58 21.62 11.56
CA TYR A 29 -3.66 20.80 11.04
C TYR A 29 -3.79 19.43 11.72
N ILE A 30 -2.66 18.77 11.99
CA ILE A 30 -2.64 17.47 12.69
C ILE A 30 -3.18 17.62 14.12
N ASP A 31 -2.81 18.72 14.80
CA ASP A 31 -3.27 19.01 16.16
C ASP A 31 -4.78 19.26 16.17
N LEU A 32 -5.30 20.05 15.20
CA LEU A 32 -6.71 20.29 15.07
C LEU A 32 -7.51 18.99 14.86
N VAL A 33 -7.07 18.14 13.95
CA VAL A 33 -7.69 16.84 13.69
C VAL A 33 -7.67 15.94 14.93
N THR A 34 -6.56 15.93 15.65
CA THR A 34 -6.40 15.16 16.88
C THR A 34 -7.36 15.65 17.96
N MET A 35 -7.46 16.97 18.16
CA MET A 35 -8.37 17.55 19.13
C MET A 35 -9.84 17.27 18.80
N LEU A 36 -10.24 17.38 17.53
CA LEU A 36 -11.61 17.09 17.10
C LEU A 36 -11.96 15.61 17.31
N ARG A 37 -11.05 14.69 16.99
CA ARG A 37 -11.23 13.24 17.23
C ARG A 37 -11.33 12.92 18.73
N GLN A 38 -10.52 13.56 19.56
CA GLN A 38 -10.58 13.41 21.02
C GLN A 38 -11.91 13.93 21.60
N ALA A 39 -12.48 14.95 20.98
CA ALA A 39 -13.81 15.46 21.32
C ALA A 39 -14.97 14.61 20.76
N GLY A 40 -14.68 13.46 20.13
CA GLY A 40 -15.69 12.57 19.54
C GLY A 40 -16.33 13.11 18.26
N ILE A 41 -15.73 14.11 17.62
CA ILE A 41 -16.22 14.69 16.37
C ILE A 41 -15.61 13.91 15.20
N PRO A 42 -16.42 13.26 14.34
CA PRO A 42 -15.92 12.58 13.15
C PRO A 42 -15.34 13.62 12.18
N VAL A 43 -14.07 13.45 11.84
CA VAL A 43 -13.34 14.35 10.93
C VAL A 43 -12.83 13.55 9.75
N GLN A 44 -13.26 13.95 8.58
CA GLN A 44 -12.66 13.57 7.33
C GLN A 44 -11.68 14.66 6.90
N VAL A 45 -10.53 14.22 6.47
CA VAL A 45 -9.45 15.11 6.11
C VAL A 45 -9.02 14.76 4.69
N ASP A 46 -9.03 15.73 3.79
CA ASP A 46 -8.32 15.60 2.53
C ASP A 46 -6.81 15.64 2.85
N SER A 47 -6.30 14.48 3.26
CA SER A 47 -4.89 14.35 3.58
C SER A 47 -4.07 14.42 2.29
N VAL A 48 -3.58 15.60 1.98
CA VAL A 48 -2.37 15.76 1.17
C VAL A 48 -1.16 15.50 2.09
N GLY A 49 -1.26 14.51 2.94
CA GLY A 49 -0.13 13.85 3.54
C GLY A 49 0.45 12.92 2.47
N ASN A 50 1.76 12.91 2.32
CA ASN A 50 2.51 12.14 1.34
C ASN A 50 1.81 10.86 0.89
N TYR A 51 1.00 10.94 -0.17
CA TYR A 51 0.36 9.80 -0.81
C TYR A 51 1.34 8.64 -0.99
N PHE A 52 2.56 8.96 -1.47
CA PHE A 52 3.63 7.98 -1.66
C PHE A 52 4.24 7.43 -0.35
N GLN A 53 3.90 7.99 0.81
CA GLN A 53 4.36 7.50 2.13
C GLN A 53 3.28 6.68 2.85
N THR A 54 2.10 6.52 2.27
CA THR A 54 1.12 5.59 2.82
C THR A 54 1.60 4.16 2.62
N MET A 55 1.40 3.30 3.61
CA MET A 55 1.95 1.93 3.63
C MET A 55 1.56 1.14 2.38
N GLU A 56 0.30 1.25 1.97
CA GLU A 56 -0.24 0.53 0.82
C GLU A 56 0.43 0.93 -0.51
N ILE A 57 0.75 2.22 -0.67
CA ILE A 57 1.42 2.73 -1.87
C ILE A 57 2.90 2.44 -1.81
N TYR A 58 3.53 2.68 -0.64
CA TYR A 58 4.95 2.41 -0.45
C TYR A 58 5.30 0.95 -0.79
N LEU A 59 4.48 0.01 -0.29
CA LEU A 59 4.69 -1.40 -0.58
C LEU A 59 4.49 -1.74 -2.08
N MET A 60 3.51 -1.12 -2.75
CA MET A 60 3.34 -1.30 -4.20
C MET A 60 4.53 -0.77 -4.99
N LEU A 61 5.12 0.36 -4.57
CA LEU A 61 6.35 0.88 -5.18
C LEU A 61 7.53 -0.07 -4.97
N ASP A 62 7.64 -0.69 -3.79
CA ASP A 62 8.65 -1.72 -3.54
C ASP A 62 8.44 -2.94 -4.45
N VAL A 63 7.19 -3.41 -4.62
CA VAL A 63 6.87 -4.50 -5.56
C VAL A 63 7.28 -4.15 -6.98
N LEU A 64 6.89 -2.97 -7.48
CA LEU A 64 7.25 -2.51 -8.82
C LEU A 64 8.77 -2.39 -8.98
N SER A 65 9.48 -1.91 -7.95
CA SER A 65 10.95 -1.83 -7.95
C SER A 65 11.60 -3.22 -8.04
N VAL A 66 11.05 -4.22 -7.34
CA VAL A 66 11.52 -5.61 -7.40
C VAL A 66 11.20 -6.25 -8.74
N VAL A 67 10.04 -5.94 -9.34
CA VAL A 67 9.67 -6.42 -10.67
C VAL A 67 10.60 -5.86 -11.74
N ASP A 68 10.99 -4.60 -11.64
CA ASP A 68 11.95 -3.95 -12.55
C ASP A 68 13.37 -4.53 -12.33
N ASN A 69 13.84 -4.51 -11.08
CA ASN A 69 15.15 -5.03 -10.72
C ASN A 69 15.12 -5.74 -9.35
N PRO A 70 15.12 -7.09 -9.32
CA PRO A 70 15.05 -7.86 -8.10
C PRO A 70 16.34 -7.84 -7.25
N HIS A 71 17.45 -7.32 -7.78
CA HIS A 71 18.73 -7.21 -7.07
C HIS A 71 18.79 -6.03 -6.08
N GLN A 72 17.64 -5.48 -5.70
CA GLN A 72 17.51 -4.45 -4.67
C GLN A 72 17.10 -5.11 -3.35
N ASP A 73 18.06 -5.36 -2.47
CA ASP A 73 17.87 -6.13 -1.23
C ASP A 73 16.77 -5.56 -0.34
N VAL A 74 16.72 -4.23 -0.14
CA VAL A 74 15.78 -3.59 0.80
C VAL A 74 14.33 -3.71 0.32
N PRO A 75 13.95 -3.31 -0.90
CA PRO A 75 12.62 -3.52 -1.44
C PRO A 75 12.22 -5.00 -1.45
N LEU A 76 13.12 -5.88 -1.87
CA LEU A 76 12.84 -7.32 -1.94
C LEU A 76 12.48 -7.89 -0.57
N VAL A 77 13.28 -7.61 0.46
CA VAL A 77 13.01 -8.09 1.83
C VAL A 77 11.73 -7.48 2.37
N ALA A 78 11.45 -6.19 2.12
CA ALA A 78 10.22 -5.54 2.52
C ALA A 78 8.99 -6.23 1.90
N VAL A 79 9.03 -6.53 0.60
CA VAL A 79 7.96 -7.23 -0.11
C VAL A 79 7.77 -8.66 0.41
N LEU A 80 8.84 -9.42 0.57
CA LEU A 80 8.78 -10.81 1.07
C LEU A 80 8.21 -10.88 2.50
N ARG A 81 8.52 -9.91 3.36
CA ARG A 81 7.99 -9.81 4.72
C ARG A 81 6.57 -9.28 4.79
N SER A 82 6.12 -8.56 3.77
CA SER A 82 4.82 -7.92 3.73
C SER A 82 3.65 -8.92 3.86
N PRO A 83 2.44 -8.45 4.16
CA PRO A 83 1.25 -9.31 4.17
C PRO A 83 0.96 -10.01 2.84
N MET A 84 1.47 -9.53 1.71
CA MET A 84 1.32 -10.19 0.42
C MET A 84 1.97 -11.60 0.43
N PHE A 85 3.16 -11.70 1.01
CA PHE A 85 3.90 -12.96 1.04
C PHE A 85 4.09 -13.50 2.46
N ASN A 86 4.06 -12.65 3.48
CA ASN A 86 4.08 -13.01 4.89
C ASN A 86 5.19 -14.01 5.26
N LEU A 87 6.42 -13.85 4.71
CA LEU A 87 7.57 -14.61 5.17
C LEU A 87 7.94 -14.14 6.58
N THR A 88 8.21 -15.10 7.45
CA THR A 88 8.64 -14.81 8.82
C THR A 88 10.11 -14.37 8.85
N GLU A 89 10.54 -13.82 9.97
CA GLU A 89 11.96 -13.46 10.18
C GLU A 89 12.87 -14.70 10.07
N ASN A 90 12.39 -15.86 10.49
CA ASN A 90 13.12 -17.13 10.33
C ASN A 90 13.23 -17.53 8.86
N ASP A 91 12.14 -17.41 8.08
CA ASP A 91 12.18 -17.69 6.64
C ASP A 91 13.21 -16.78 5.94
N LEU A 92 13.21 -15.49 6.29
CA LEU A 92 14.16 -14.53 5.74
C LEU A 92 15.61 -14.83 6.14
N ALA A 93 15.82 -15.32 7.36
CA ALA A 93 17.15 -15.78 7.79
C ALA A 93 17.58 -17.05 7.02
N GLU A 94 16.67 -18.01 6.80
CA GLU A 94 16.93 -19.19 5.97
C GLU A 94 17.29 -18.82 4.52
N VAL A 95 16.60 -17.84 3.95
CA VAL A 95 16.98 -17.29 2.63
C VAL A 95 18.43 -16.82 2.65
N ARG A 96 18.81 -16.03 3.66
CA ARG A 96 20.20 -15.53 3.74
C ARG A 96 21.23 -16.63 3.99
N LEU A 97 20.86 -17.69 4.71
CA LEU A 97 21.72 -18.84 4.93
C LEU A 97 21.92 -19.70 3.67
N ALA A 98 20.99 -19.66 2.71
CA ALA A 98 21.12 -20.36 1.43
C ALA A 98 22.26 -19.79 0.56
N ASP A 99 22.54 -18.49 0.69
CA ASP A 99 23.71 -17.84 0.10
C ASP A 99 24.10 -16.61 0.92
N GLN A 100 25.30 -16.65 1.53
CA GLN A 100 25.81 -15.58 2.39
C GLN A 100 26.72 -14.59 1.65
N VAL A 101 27.06 -14.88 0.40
CA VAL A 101 28.08 -14.15 -0.37
C VAL A 101 27.46 -13.17 -1.35
N HIS A 102 26.41 -13.60 -2.06
CA HIS A 102 25.78 -12.80 -3.10
C HIS A 102 24.64 -11.94 -2.55
N ASP A 103 23.98 -11.19 -3.43
CA ASP A 103 22.80 -10.40 -3.12
C ASP A 103 21.60 -11.26 -2.65
N TYR A 104 20.59 -10.59 -2.07
CA TYR A 104 19.48 -11.29 -1.46
C TYR A 104 18.60 -12.03 -2.48
N TRP A 105 18.52 -11.53 -3.73
CA TRP A 105 17.78 -12.22 -4.79
C TRP A 105 18.42 -13.54 -5.17
N THR A 106 19.74 -13.58 -5.32
CA THR A 106 20.48 -14.82 -5.57
C THR A 106 20.30 -15.84 -4.42
N ALA A 107 20.33 -15.35 -3.18
CA ALA A 107 20.03 -16.19 -2.02
C ALA A 107 18.59 -16.73 -2.05
N PHE A 108 17.63 -15.89 -2.39
CA PHE A 108 16.22 -16.26 -2.51
C PHE A 108 15.98 -17.29 -3.62
N GLN A 109 16.64 -17.15 -4.76
CA GLN A 109 16.58 -18.14 -5.83
C GLN A 109 17.02 -19.53 -5.33
N LYS A 110 18.16 -19.63 -4.65
CA LYS A 110 18.67 -20.89 -4.08
C LYS A 110 17.71 -21.45 -3.01
N PHE A 111 17.22 -20.62 -2.12
CA PHE A 111 16.21 -21.02 -1.13
C PHE A 111 14.96 -21.58 -1.81
N SER A 112 14.50 -20.94 -2.89
CA SER A 112 13.30 -21.34 -3.62
C SER A 112 13.41 -22.71 -4.28
N GLU A 113 14.60 -23.21 -4.58
CA GLU A 113 14.80 -24.54 -5.18
C GLU A 113 14.29 -25.67 -4.29
N ASN A 114 14.41 -25.50 -2.97
CA ASN A 114 14.03 -26.51 -1.98
C ASN A 114 12.80 -26.11 -1.14
N ASN A 115 12.23 -24.94 -1.37
CA ASN A 115 11.09 -24.43 -0.63
C ASN A 115 9.89 -24.18 -1.55
N ALA A 116 8.79 -24.90 -1.32
CA ALA A 116 7.59 -24.81 -2.18
C ALA A 116 6.95 -23.43 -2.19
N ARG A 117 7.01 -22.69 -1.06
CA ARG A 117 6.51 -21.33 -0.95
C ARG A 117 7.42 -20.35 -1.71
N GLY A 118 8.74 -20.50 -1.54
CA GLY A 118 9.72 -19.74 -2.31
C GLY A 118 9.55 -19.91 -3.81
N LYS A 119 9.32 -21.15 -4.28
CA LYS A 119 9.03 -21.43 -5.71
C LYS A 119 7.83 -20.67 -6.24
N LYS A 120 6.72 -20.62 -5.47
CA LYS A 120 5.51 -19.91 -5.87
C LYS A 120 5.78 -18.41 -5.97
N ILE A 121 6.43 -17.84 -4.98
CA ILE A 121 6.75 -16.39 -4.95
C ILE A 121 7.67 -16.03 -6.12
N ARG A 122 8.72 -16.84 -6.38
CA ARG A 122 9.62 -16.61 -7.51
C ARG A 122 8.88 -16.64 -8.84
N ALA A 123 7.97 -17.60 -9.03
CA ALA A 123 7.17 -17.70 -10.25
C ALA A 123 6.27 -16.47 -10.46
N LEU A 124 5.75 -15.87 -9.37
CA LEU A 124 5.00 -14.61 -9.46
C LEU A 124 5.89 -13.45 -9.91
N PHE A 125 7.08 -13.29 -9.34
CA PHE A 125 8.01 -12.25 -9.79
C PHE A 125 8.41 -12.42 -11.25
N GLU A 126 8.69 -13.64 -11.69
CA GLU A 126 9.00 -13.96 -13.09
C GLU A 126 7.82 -13.62 -14.02
N LYS A 127 6.57 -13.97 -13.63
CA LYS A 127 5.34 -13.61 -14.34
C LYS A 127 5.18 -12.10 -14.45
N TRP A 128 5.33 -11.38 -13.35
CA TRP A 128 5.17 -9.92 -13.33
C TRP A 128 6.26 -9.20 -14.12
N HIS A 129 7.49 -9.67 -14.06
CA HIS A 129 8.58 -9.14 -14.88
C HIS A 129 8.28 -9.31 -16.39
N GLN A 130 7.75 -10.47 -16.80
CA GLN A 130 7.34 -10.70 -18.19
C GLN A 130 6.21 -9.74 -18.61
N LEU A 131 5.22 -9.50 -17.74
CA LEU A 131 4.15 -8.52 -18.02
C LEU A 131 4.70 -7.09 -18.11
N ALA A 132 5.61 -6.72 -17.23
CA ALA A 132 6.25 -5.39 -17.25
C ALA A 132 6.96 -5.11 -18.59
N THR A 133 7.56 -6.12 -19.22
CA THR A 133 8.22 -5.95 -20.53
C THR A 133 7.24 -5.64 -21.67
N GLN A 134 5.93 -5.85 -21.48
CA GLN A 134 4.90 -5.52 -22.48
C GLN A 134 4.44 -4.06 -22.39
N ASN A 135 5.01 -3.26 -21.49
CA ASN A 135 4.70 -1.83 -21.26
C ASN A 135 3.24 -1.52 -20.89
N ASP A 136 2.53 -2.45 -20.30
CA ASP A 136 1.19 -2.25 -19.76
C ASP A 136 1.23 -2.22 -18.22
N LEU A 137 1.52 -1.05 -17.68
CA LEU A 137 1.63 -0.84 -16.23
C LEU A 137 0.28 -1.06 -15.51
N VAL A 138 -0.82 -0.69 -16.14
CA VAL A 138 -2.16 -0.85 -15.55
C VAL A 138 -2.48 -2.33 -15.37
N SER A 139 -2.30 -3.12 -16.42
CA SER A 139 -2.50 -4.58 -16.36
C SER A 139 -1.55 -5.26 -15.38
N LEU A 140 -0.31 -4.79 -15.27
CA LEU A 140 0.65 -5.29 -14.28
C LEU A 140 0.14 -5.05 -12.86
N ILE A 141 -0.25 -3.82 -12.53
CA ILE A 141 -0.74 -3.46 -11.18
C ILE A 141 -1.98 -4.29 -10.82
N TRP A 142 -2.94 -4.41 -11.74
CA TRP A 142 -4.12 -5.24 -11.53
C TRP A 142 -3.78 -6.72 -11.31
N THR A 143 -2.86 -7.26 -12.10
CA THR A 143 -2.41 -8.65 -11.94
C THR A 143 -1.75 -8.87 -10.58
N ILE A 144 -0.97 -7.90 -10.10
CA ILE A 144 -0.36 -7.96 -8.75
C ILE A 144 -1.46 -7.97 -7.68
N PHE A 145 -2.51 -7.14 -7.80
CA PHE A 145 -3.63 -7.13 -6.86
C PHE A 145 -4.35 -8.48 -6.81
N GLU A 146 -4.64 -9.07 -7.97
CA GLU A 146 -5.32 -10.35 -8.08
C GLU A 146 -4.46 -11.53 -7.55
N ASP A 147 -3.18 -11.54 -7.88
CA ASP A 147 -2.28 -12.62 -7.47
C ASP A 147 -1.95 -12.60 -5.96
N THR A 148 -2.15 -11.46 -5.28
CA THR A 148 -1.75 -11.26 -3.88
C THR A 148 -2.92 -10.97 -2.94
N ASP A 149 -4.15 -10.82 -3.45
CA ASP A 149 -5.33 -10.35 -2.70
C ASP A 149 -5.07 -9.01 -1.96
N TRP A 150 -4.11 -8.21 -2.46
CA TRP A 150 -3.65 -7.01 -1.77
C TRP A 150 -4.73 -5.95 -1.60
N LEU A 151 -5.56 -5.77 -2.62
CA LEU A 151 -6.65 -4.80 -2.58
C LEU A 151 -7.67 -5.15 -1.49
N ASP A 152 -8.05 -6.42 -1.39
CA ASP A 152 -9.00 -6.91 -0.40
C ASP A 152 -8.42 -6.84 1.02
N TYR A 153 -7.15 -7.22 1.17
CA TYR A 153 -6.44 -7.12 2.45
C TYR A 153 -6.44 -5.67 2.98
N VAL A 154 -6.06 -4.71 2.13
CA VAL A 154 -5.97 -3.29 2.48
C VAL A 154 -7.35 -2.71 2.79
N THR A 155 -8.39 -3.14 2.06
CA THR A 155 -9.79 -2.72 2.31
C THR A 155 -10.27 -3.17 3.68
N GLY A 156 -9.82 -4.31 4.18
CA GLY A 156 -10.13 -4.81 5.53
C GLY A 156 -9.41 -4.09 6.67
N MET A 157 -8.43 -3.24 6.39
CA MET A 157 -7.67 -2.49 7.40
C MET A 157 -8.42 -1.24 7.91
N PRO A 158 -8.04 -0.69 9.09
CA PRO A 158 -8.55 0.61 9.53
C PRO A 158 -8.33 1.69 8.46
N GLY A 159 -9.39 2.39 8.09
CA GLY A 159 -9.37 3.38 6.99
C GLY A 159 -9.33 2.73 5.60
N GLY A 160 -9.78 1.47 5.46
CA GLY A 160 -9.70 0.67 4.24
C GLY A 160 -10.26 1.35 3.01
N MET A 161 -11.39 2.05 3.09
CA MET A 161 -11.95 2.80 1.95
C MET A 161 -10.97 3.84 1.39
N GLN A 162 -10.28 4.58 2.28
CA GLN A 162 -9.29 5.57 1.84
C GLN A 162 -8.05 4.89 1.25
N ARG A 163 -7.60 3.80 1.85
CA ARG A 163 -6.46 3.01 1.36
C ARG A 163 -6.76 2.39 -0.01
N GLN A 164 -7.95 1.84 -0.19
CA GLN A 164 -8.43 1.35 -1.49
C GLN A 164 -8.45 2.46 -2.53
N ALA A 165 -9.00 3.65 -2.19
CA ALA A 165 -8.98 4.80 -3.07
C ALA A 165 -7.55 5.24 -3.44
N ASN A 166 -6.60 5.16 -2.49
CA ASN A 166 -5.19 5.43 -2.77
C ASN A 166 -4.60 4.44 -3.78
N LEU A 167 -4.89 3.14 -3.64
CA LEU A 167 -4.44 2.12 -4.60
C LEU A 167 -5.07 2.32 -5.98
N HIS A 168 -6.36 2.70 -6.05
CA HIS A 168 -7.02 3.03 -7.31
C HIS A 168 -6.46 4.28 -7.99
N ALA A 169 -5.87 5.20 -7.23
CA ALA A 169 -5.21 6.39 -7.79
C ALA A 169 -3.77 6.12 -8.28
N LEU A 170 -3.24 4.90 -8.10
CA LEU A 170 -1.88 4.54 -8.50
C LEU A 170 -1.78 4.26 -10.00
N TYR A 171 -2.85 3.87 -10.63
CA TYR A 171 -2.97 3.58 -12.06
C TYR A 171 -4.06 4.48 -12.72
#